data_1f7b6a014066255a148873ad28b352b7
#
_entry.id   1f7b6a014066255a148873ad28b352b7
#
_cell.length_a   1.000
_cell.length_b   1.000
_cell.length_c   1.000
_cell.angle_alpha   90.00
_cell.angle_beta   90.00
_cell.angle_gamma   90.00
#
_symmetry.space_group_name_H-M   'P 1'
#
loop_
_entity.id
_entity.type
_entity.pdbx_description
1 polymer ?
#
loop_
_entity_poly.entity_id
_entity_poly.type
_entity_poly.pdbx_seq_one_letter_code
_entity_poly.pdbx_strand_id
1 'polypeptide(L)' 'MEALIEVSQHCPHCNAPISLLVDTSAGAQDYIEDCEVCCSPMRVLVDGEFSVELLAET' A
#
# COMPACT_ATOMS: atom_id res chain seq x y z
N MET A 1 -12.26 -17.98 2.96
CA MET A 1 -11.92 -17.46 1.62
C MET A 1 -11.08 -16.21 1.76
N GLU A 2 -10.02 -16.13 1.01
CA GLU A 2 -9.16 -14.97 1.07
C GLU A 2 -9.67 -13.89 0.14
N ALA A 3 -9.64 -12.65 0.64
CA ALA A 3 -10.09 -11.49 -0.11
C ALA A 3 -8.93 -10.52 -0.33
N LEU A 4 -7.77 -11.09 -0.69
CA LEU A 4 -6.56 -10.31 -0.93
C LEU A 4 -6.36 -10.08 -2.42
N ILE A 5 -6.02 -8.85 -2.76
CA ILE A 5 -5.62 -8.51 -4.13
C ILE A 5 -4.21 -7.94 -4.09
N GLU A 6 -3.48 -8.18 -5.17
CA GLU A 6 -2.13 -7.63 -5.31
C GLU A 6 -2.21 -6.35 -6.12
N VAL A 7 -1.66 -5.28 -5.58
CA VAL A 7 -1.67 -3.96 -6.22
C VAL A 7 -0.23 -3.55 -6.46
N SER A 8 0.09 -3.20 -7.71
CA SER A 8 1.42 -2.72 -8.07
C SER A 8 1.48 -1.21 -7.90
N GLN A 9 2.47 -0.74 -7.15
CA GLN A 9 2.67 0.67 -6.88
C GLN A 9 4.15 0.99 -6.93
N HIS A 10 4.48 2.27 -6.81
CA HIS A 10 5.87 2.72 -6.71
C HIS A 10 6.07 3.39 -5.38
N CYS A 11 7.21 3.11 -4.76
CA CYS A 11 7.55 3.73 -3.48
C CYS A 11 7.64 5.25 -3.64
N PRO A 12 6.99 6.04 -2.77
CA PRO A 12 7.06 7.50 -2.86
C PRO A 12 8.41 8.08 -2.46
N HIS A 13 9.28 7.26 -1.85
CA HIS A 13 10.62 7.70 -1.46
C HIS A 13 11.66 7.38 -2.54
N CYS A 14 11.75 6.11 -2.94
CA CYS A 14 12.80 5.65 -3.86
C CYS A 14 12.30 5.33 -5.26
N ASN A 15 10.99 5.41 -5.48
CA ASN A 15 10.36 5.16 -6.77
C ASN A 15 10.54 3.72 -7.29
N ALA A 16 10.93 2.80 -6.42
CA ALA A 16 11.06 1.40 -6.81
C ALA A 16 9.69 0.76 -6.98
N PRO A 17 9.54 -0.17 -7.94
CA PRO A 17 8.27 -0.90 -8.07
C PRO A 17 8.09 -1.86 -6.88
N ILE A 18 6.92 -1.81 -6.29
CA ILE A 18 6.60 -2.66 -5.14
C ILE A 18 5.20 -3.22 -5.32
N SER A 19 4.92 -4.33 -4.62
CA SER A 19 3.60 -4.95 -4.62
C SER A 19 3.03 -4.92 -3.22
N LEU A 20 1.75 -4.62 -3.13
CA LEU A 20 1.03 -4.58 -1.86
C LEU A 20 -0.13 -5.55 -1.91
N LEU A 21 -0.36 -6.25 -0.80
CA LEU A 21 -1.53 -7.10 -0.66
C LEU A 21 -2.59 -6.33 0.11
N VAL A 22 -3.75 -6.18 -0.50
CA VAL A 22 -4.84 -5.41 0.08
C VAL A 22 -5.98 -6.37 0.42
N ASP A 23 -6.45 -6.30 1.67
CA ASP A 23 -7.57 -7.11 2.14
C ASP A 23 -8.87 -6.41 1.76
N THR A 24 -9.54 -6.94 0.75
CA THR A 24 -10.76 -6.32 0.24
C THR A 24 -11.95 -6.50 1.18
N SER A 25 -11.84 -7.40 2.15
CA SER A 25 -12.94 -7.60 3.11
C SER A 25 -12.95 -6.55 4.21
N ALA A 26 -11.85 -5.81 4.37
CA ALA A 26 -11.74 -4.81 5.42
C ALA A 26 -12.32 -3.45 5.02
N GLY A 27 -12.61 -3.25 3.74
CA GLY A 27 -13.10 -1.97 3.25
C GLY A 27 -12.00 -0.91 3.24
N ALA A 28 -12.34 0.32 3.62
CA ALA A 28 -11.35 1.40 3.64
C ALA A 28 -10.30 1.14 4.71
N GLN A 29 -9.04 1.42 4.39
CA GLN A 29 -7.91 1.14 5.27
C GLN A 29 -6.93 2.31 5.24
N ASP A 30 -6.21 2.48 6.35
CA ASP A 30 -5.20 3.53 6.49
C ASP A 30 -4.15 2.97 7.43
N TYR A 31 -2.97 2.65 6.91
CA TYR A 31 -1.93 2.03 7.72
C TYR A 31 -0.55 2.39 7.17
N ILE A 32 0.47 2.07 7.95
CA ILE A 32 1.87 2.31 7.57
C ILE A 32 2.50 1.00 7.14
N GLU A 33 3.21 1.04 6.03
CA GLU A 33 3.94 -0.10 5.48
C GLU A 33 5.35 0.34 5.15
N ASP A 34 6.33 -0.53 5.34
CA ASP A 34 7.71 -0.21 5.00
C ASP A 34 8.00 -0.61 3.56
N CYS A 35 8.75 0.24 2.86
CA CYS A 35 9.21 -0.09 1.52
C CYS A 35 10.20 -1.25 1.59
N GLU A 36 10.02 -2.25 0.74
CA GLU A 36 10.90 -3.42 0.74
C GLU A 36 12.26 -3.15 0.12
N VAL A 37 12.45 -1.99 -0.49
CA VAL A 37 13.70 -1.61 -1.15
C VAL A 37 14.49 -0.63 -0.30
N CYS A 38 13.88 0.49 0.10
CA CYS A 38 14.59 1.51 0.86
C CYS A 38 14.25 1.51 2.35
N CYS A 39 13.32 0.68 2.78
CA CYS A 39 12.89 0.53 4.17
C CYS A 39 12.30 1.80 4.79
N SER A 40 11.90 2.75 3.98
CA SER A 40 11.27 3.97 4.47
C SER A 40 9.77 3.76 4.68
N PRO A 41 9.17 4.39 5.69
CA PRO A 41 7.76 4.21 5.95
C PRO A 41 6.89 4.88 4.89
N MET A 42 5.82 4.20 4.52
CA MET A 42 4.85 4.70 3.55
C MET A 42 3.48 4.61 4.16
N ARG A 43 2.68 5.65 3.97
CA ARG A 43 1.30 5.59 4.41
C ARG A 43 0.46 5.02 3.27
N VAL A 44 -0.25 3.95 3.57
CA VAL A 44 -1.09 3.26 2.59
C VAL A 44 -2.54 3.62 2.85
N LEU A 45 -3.18 4.25 1.88
CA LEU A 45 -4.59 4.62 1.97
C LEU A 45 -5.37 3.80 0.95
N VAL A 46 -6.33 3.04 1.43
CA VAL A 46 -7.22 2.25 0.59
C VAL A 46 -8.63 2.76 0.82
N ASP A 47 -9.31 3.18 -0.24
CA ASP A 47 -10.69 3.64 -0.11
C ASP A 47 -11.65 2.46 -0.27
N GLY A 48 -12.95 2.73 -0.13
CA GLY A 48 -13.96 1.68 -0.21
C GLY A 48 -14.13 1.06 -1.58
N GLU A 49 -13.49 1.63 -2.61
CA GLU A 49 -13.50 1.09 -3.95
C GLU A 49 -12.17 0.42 -4.31
N PHE A 50 -11.33 0.21 -3.29
CA PHE A 50 -10.02 -0.46 -3.40
C PHE A 50 -9.01 0.32 -4.23
N SER A 51 -9.16 1.63 -4.30
CA SER A 51 -8.13 2.50 -4.84
C SER A 51 -7.04 2.66 -3.78
N VAL A 52 -5.79 2.47 -4.17
CA VAL A 52 -4.66 2.49 -3.26
C VAL A 52 -3.80 3.71 -3.56
N GLU A 53 -3.51 4.48 -2.52
CA GLU A 53 -2.63 5.63 -2.64
C GLU A 53 -1.50 5.49 -1.63
N LEU A 54 -0.28 5.76 -2.07
CA LEU A 54 0.89 5.72 -1.21
C LEU A 54 1.41 7.13 -0.98
N LEU A 55 1.65 7.46 0.29
CA LEU A 55 2.20 8.74 0.67
C LEU A 55 3.51 8.53 1.41
N ALA A 56 4.48 9.41 1.15
CA ALA A 56 5.74 9.37 1.88
C ALA A 56 5.51 9.81 3.32
N GLU A 57 5.94 8.95 4.26
CA GLU A 57 5.88 9.26 5.69
C GLU A 57 7.30 9.41 6.21
N THR A 58 7.56 10.42 6.97
CA THR A 58 8.89 10.63 7.55
C THR A 58 8.81 10.85 9.04
#